data_3d52fcc354781d66ba77ceb58245ce42
#
_entry.id   3d52fcc354781d66ba77ceb58245ce42
#
_cell.length_a   1.000
_cell.length_b   1.000
_cell.length_c   1.000
_cell.angle_alpha   90.00
_cell.angle_beta   90.00
_cell.angle_gamma   90.00
#
_symmetry.space_group_name_H-M   'P 1'
#
loop_
_entity.id
_entity.type
_entity.pdbx_description
1 polymer ?
#
loop_
_entity_poly.entity_id
_entity_poly.type
_entity_poly.pdbx_seq_one_letter_code
_entity_poly.pdbx_strand_id
1 'polypeptide(L)'
;MRSAGGYALGMEFEHRWLGRIGYDEAHALQRALLAERAEGRGRDTLFTLEHDPVMTLGRNADPSHLLLPEAEYAARGIDVRHVERGGEVTYHGPGHLVMYPIVALRENGISLRVHIRALEAALIAACAAFGIAAERRDGAPGCWVGERKIGAVGVRVERGVAWHGLALNVGRDLAPFDLINPCGHAGVVSTSIALEQDWAATARGERDAIGATAPDLQRV
;
A
#
# COMPACT_ATOMS: atom_id res chain seq x y z
N MET A 1 19.42 -26.56 -3.02
CA MET A 1 18.63 -25.47 -3.64
C MET A 1 17.95 -24.70 -2.52
N ARG A 2 18.39 -23.46 -2.23
CA ARG A 2 17.76 -22.58 -1.23
C ARG A 2 16.63 -21.84 -1.95
N SER A 3 15.38 -22.05 -1.51
CA SER A 3 14.21 -21.37 -2.07
C SER A 3 14.32 -19.87 -1.84
N ALA A 4 14.07 -19.10 -2.88
CA ALA A 4 14.07 -17.64 -2.82
C ALA A 4 12.93 -17.12 -1.93
N GLY A 5 13.28 -16.50 -0.81
CA GLY A 5 12.73 -15.32 -0.17
C GLY A 5 11.21 -15.13 -0.10
N GLY A 6 10.49 -16.08 0.52
CA GLY A 6 9.17 -15.81 1.08
C GLY A 6 9.27 -15.71 2.61
N TYR A 7 8.25 -15.17 3.29
CA TYR A 7 8.05 -15.42 4.71
C TYR A 7 8.18 -16.93 4.93
N ALA A 8 8.89 -17.35 5.99
CA ALA A 8 9.01 -18.77 6.31
C ALA A 8 7.61 -19.39 6.32
N LEU A 9 7.42 -20.48 5.57
CA LEU A 9 6.20 -21.26 5.61
C LEU A 9 5.88 -21.58 7.08
N GLY A 10 4.80 -21.01 7.61
CA GLY A 10 4.36 -21.22 9.01
C GLY A 10 4.21 -19.96 9.86
N MET A 11 4.43 -18.75 9.34
CA MET A 11 4.06 -17.54 10.10
C MET A 11 2.54 -17.39 10.16
N GLU A 12 2.01 -17.35 11.38
CA GLU A 12 0.61 -17.09 11.63
C GLU A 12 0.42 -15.61 11.94
N PHE A 13 -0.56 -14.98 11.26
CA PHE A 13 -1.00 -13.62 11.52
C PHE A 13 -2.39 -13.62 12.13
N GLU A 14 -2.60 -12.76 13.11
CA GLU A 14 -3.95 -12.35 13.46
C GLU A 14 -4.41 -11.34 12.39
N HIS A 15 -5.41 -11.68 11.60
CA HIS A 15 -5.97 -10.79 10.58
C HIS A 15 -7.18 -10.03 11.12
N ARG A 16 -7.21 -8.71 10.87
CA ARG A 16 -8.32 -7.83 11.22
C ARG A 16 -8.66 -6.92 10.04
N TRP A 17 -9.88 -7.04 9.53
CA TRP A 17 -10.47 -6.08 8.61
C TRP A 17 -11.05 -4.91 9.41
N LEU A 18 -10.56 -3.69 9.18
CA LEU A 18 -10.98 -2.48 9.91
C LEU A 18 -12.04 -1.67 9.16
N GLY A 19 -12.40 -2.09 7.94
CA GLY A 19 -13.30 -1.31 7.09
C GLY A 19 -12.66 0.01 6.64
N ARG A 20 -13.48 1.04 6.46
CA ARG A 20 -13.01 2.39 6.17
C ARG A 20 -12.80 3.15 7.49
N ILE A 21 -11.61 3.71 7.68
CA ILE A 21 -11.15 4.27 8.95
C ILE A 21 -10.24 5.48 8.73
N GLY A 22 -10.31 6.47 9.60
CA GLY A 22 -9.40 7.63 9.60
C GLY A 22 -7.94 7.22 9.81
N TYR A 23 -7.02 8.01 9.22
CA TYR A 23 -5.58 7.67 9.31
C TYR A 23 -5.07 7.66 10.75
N ASP A 24 -5.41 8.67 11.53
CA ASP A 24 -4.92 8.83 12.91
C ASP A 24 -5.39 7.67 13.82
N GLU A 25 -6.62 7.18 13.63
CA GLU A 25 -7.15 6.03 14.36
C GLU A 25 -6.40 4.75 13.99
N ALA A 26 -6.22 4.47 12.69
CA ALA A 26 -5.46 3.31 12.24
C ALA A 26 -3.99 3.37 12.68
N HIS A 27 -3.39 4.56 12.68
CA HIS A 27 -2.04 4.79 13.18
C HIS A 27 -1.92 4.49 14.69
N ALA A 28 -2.90 4.92 15.49
CA ALA A 28 -2.93 4.62 16.93
C ALA A 28 -3.01 3.11 17.21
N LEU A 29 -3.83 2.37 16.43
CA LEU A 29 -3.93 0.90 16.52
C LEU A 29 -2.59 0.23 16.18
N GLN A 30 -1.91 0.69 15.13
CA GLN A 30 -0.58 0.17 14.78
C GLN A 30 0.44 0.43 15.90
N ARG A 31 0.44 1.64 16.48
CA ARG A 31 1.35 2.02 17.58
C ARG A 31 1.13 1.16 18.83
N ALA A 32 -0.12 0.83 19.16
CA ALA A 32 -0.44 -0.06 20.27
C ALA A 32 0.13 -1.46 20.07
N LEU A 33 -0.10 -2.07 18.90
CA LEU A 33 0.45 -3.39 18.58
C LEU A 33 1.97 -3.39 18.49
N LEU A 34 2.57 -2.34 17.92
CA LEU A 34 4.03 -2.18 17.91
C LEU A 34 4.60 -2.22 19.32
N ALA A 35 3.99 -1.50 20.27
CA ALA A 35 4.46 -1.49 21.66
C ALA A 35 4.38 -2.89 22.30
N GLU A 36 3.27 -3.60 22.10
CA GLU A 36 3.11 -4.99 22.59
C GLU A 36 4.15 -5.93 21.98
N ARG A 37 4.31 -5.90 20.64
CA ARG A 37 5.25 -6.76 19.95
C ARG A 37 6.72 -6.46 20.30
N ALA A 38 7.05 -5.19 20.53
CA ALA A 38 8.38 -4.78 20.95
C ALA A 38 8.75 -5.28 22.35
N GLU A 39 7.77 -5.65 23.17
CA GLU A 39 7.92 -6.26 24.49
C GLU A 39 7.80 -7.79 24.46
N GLY A 40 7.74 -8.40 23.28
CA GLY A 40 7.59 -9.85 23.10
C GLY A 40 6.19 -10.36 23.44
N ARG A 41 5.18 -9.49 23.48
CA ARG A 41 3.77 -9.83 23.77
C ARG A 41 2.92 -9.84 22.50
N GLY A 42 1.75 -10.45 22.57
CA GLY A 42 0.80 -10.50 21.47
C GLY A 42 1.29 -11.34 20.29
N ARG A 43 0.64 -11.17 19.14
CA ARG A 43 0.93 -11.89 17.89
C ARG A 43 1.25 -10.89 16.77
N ASP A 44 1.97 -11.35 15.76
CA ASP A 44 2.09 -10.61 14.51
C ASP A 44 0.68 -10.43 13.91
N THR A 45 0.34 -9.21 13.54
CA THR A 45 -1.03 -8.84 13.15
C THR A 45 -1.02 -8.18 11.78
N LEU A 46 -1.98 -8.54 10.95
CA LEU A 46 -2.24 -7.90 9.67
C LEU A 46 -3.54 -7.10 9.75
N PHE A 47 -3.47 -5.78 9.68
CA PHE A 47 -4.62 -4.94 9.39
C PHE A 47 -4.81 -4.80 7.89
N THR A 48 -6.06 -4.96 7.43
CA THR A 48 -6.49 -4.58 6.10
C THR A 48 -7.62 -3.56 6.23
N LEU A 49 -7.60 -2.52 5.40
CA LEU A 49 -8.51 -1.38 5.55
C LEU A 49 -8.55 -0.52 4.28
N GLU A 50 -9.49 0.41 4.23
CA GLU A 50 -9.44 1.62 3.43
C GLU A 50 -9.29 2.83 4.35
N HIS A 51 -8.65 3.90 3.89
CA HIS A 51 -8.64 5.17 4.61
C HIS A 51 -9.72 6.13 4.10
N ASP A 52 -10.12 7.06 4.96
CA ASP A 52 -10.65 8.33 4.50
C ASP A 52 -9.56 9.06 3.70
N PRO A 53 -9.93 9.98 2.78
CA PRO A 53 -8.96 10.63 1.91
C PRO A 53 -7.82 11.30 2.67
N VAL A 54 -6.58 10.87 2.43
CA VAL A 54 -5.40 11.39 3.12
C VAL A 54 -4.16 11.36 2.21
N MET A 55 -3.39 12.45 2.22
CA MET A 55 -2.01 12.50 1.74
C MET A 55 -1.08 12.18 2.90
N THR A 56 -0.18 11.23 2.72
CA THR A 56 0.85 10.94 3.73
C THR A 56 2.24 11.25 3.20
N LEU A 57 2.99 12.09 3.92
CA LEU A 57 4.37 12.42 3.64
C LEU A 57 5.27 11.52 4.49
N GLY A 58 6.03 10.64 3.85
CA GLY A 58 7.00 9.79 4.53
C GLY A 58 8.23 10.57 4.99
N ARG A 59 9.15 9.89 5.67
CA ARG A 59 10.35 10.51 6.26
C ARG A 59 11.27 11.21 5.27
N ASN A 60 11.24 10.81 4.01
CA ASN A 60 12.10 11.36 2.96
C ASN A 60 11.32 12.32 2.04
N ALA A 61 10.04 12.57 2.35
CA ALA A 61 9.20 13.38 1.49
C ALA A 61 9.67 14.84 1.49
N ASP A 62 9.84 15.38 0.29
CA ASP A 62 9.98 16.80 0.09
C ASP A 62 8.57 17.43 0.09
N PRO A 63 8.30 18.43 0.94
CA PRO A 63 7.00 19.12 0.95
C PRO A 63 6.60 19.71 -0.42
N SER A 64 7.55 20.03 -1.28
CA SER A 64 7.29 20.53 -2.65
C SER A 64 6.64 19.47 -3.56
N HIS A 65 6.60 18.21 -3.14
CA HIS A 65 5.87 17.16 -3.84
C HIS A 65 4.36 17.18 -3.59
N LEU A 66 3.87 18.00 -2.65
CA LEU A 66 2.48 18.45 -2.62
C LEU A 66 2.33 19.58 -3.64
N LEU A 67 1.51 19.40 -4.66
CA LEU A 67 1.34 20.38 -5.74
C LEU A 67 0.39 21.51 -5.39
N LEU A 68 -0.28 21.43 -4.26
CA LEU A 68 -1.21 22.44 -3.74
C LEU A 68 -0.83 22.83 -2.31
N PRO A 69 -1.22 24.02 -1.84
CA PRO A 69 -1.16 24.37 -0.42
C PRO A 69 -2.05 23.42 0.42
N GLU A 70 -1.66 23.13 1.65
CA GLU A 70 -2.42 22.20 2.53
C GLU A 70 -3.88 22.61 2.72
N ALA A 71 -4.18 23.90 2.77
CA ALA A 71 -5.54 24.41 2.87
C ALA A 71 -6.44 23.98 1.69
N GLU A 72 -5.85 23.78 0.51
CA GLU A 72 -6.60 23.33 -0.66
C GLU A 72 -6.88 21.82 -0.64
N TYR A 73 -6.03 21.00 -0.02
CA TYR A 73 -6.34 19.60 0.26
C TYR A 73 -7.50 19.51 1.26
N ALA A 74 -7.43 20.28 2.35
CA ALA A 74 -8.50 20.33 3.34
C ALA A 74 -9.86 20.76 2.71
N ALA A 75 -9.86 21.74 1.81
CA ALA A 75 -11.07 22.18 1.11
C ALA A 75 -11.66 21.07 0.19
N ARG A 76 -10.85 20.08 -0.21
CA ARG A 76 -11.26 18.90 -0.98
C ARG A 76 -11.60 17.71 -0.09
N GLY A 77 -11.57 17.88 1.24
CA GLY A 77 -11.81 16.80 2.20
C GLY A 77 -10.66 15.79 2.26
N ILE A 78 -9.44 16.20 1.90
CA ILE A 78 -8.24 15.37 1.93
C ILE A 78 -7.36 15.85 3.09
N ASP A 79 -7.12 15.00 4.05
CA ASP A 79 -6.17 15.26 5.12
C ASP A 79 -4.72 15.22 4.64
N VAL A 80 -3.82 15.94 5.33
CA VAL A 80 -2.37 15.85 5.11
C VAL A 80 -1.71 15.43 6.42
N ARG A 81 -0.86 14.37 6.35
CA ARG A 81 -0.18 13.83 7.53
C ARG A 81 1.30 13.58 7.24
N HIS A 82 2.17 14.08 8.12
CA HIS A 82 3.59 13.71 8.16
C HIS A 82 3.76 12.46 9.00
N VAL A 83 4.41 11.43 8.44
CA VAL A 83 4.43 10.09 9.01
C VAL A 83 5.81 9.45 8.97
N GLU A 84 6.02 8.42 9.80
CA GLU A 84 7.34 7.82 10.02
C GLU A 84 7.71 6.74 9.00
N ARG A 85 6.80 6.33 8.10
CA ARG A 85 7.10 5.34 7.07
C ARG A 85 8.23 5.79 6.16
N GLY A 86 8.92 4.84 5.55
CA GLY A 86 9.84 5.12 4.45
C GLY A 86 9.10 5.62 3.21
N GLY A 87 9.84 6.26 2.31
CA GLY A 87 9.33 6.76 1.04
C GLY A 87 8.87 8.20 1.09
N GLU A 88 8.34 8.64 -0.04
CA GLU A 88 7.89 9.99 -0.38
C GLU A 88 6.40 10.20 -0.07
N VAL A 89 5.78 11.18 -0.73
CA VAL A 89 4.33 11.41 -0.64
C VAL A 89 3.53 10.32 -1.33
N THR A 90 2.37 9.98 -0.77
CA THR A 90 1.36 9.13 -1.43
C THR A 90 -0.04 9.53 -0.98
N TYR A 91 -1.04 9.07 -1.71
CA TYR A 91 -2.44 9.21 -1.37
C TYR A 91 -3.03 7.87 -0.91
N HIS A 92 -3.94 7.93 0.06
CA HIS A 92 -4.84 6.84 0.41
C HIS A 92 -6.27 7.37 0.47
N GLY A 93 -7.22 6.55 0.05
CA GLY A 93 -8.63 6.90 0.05
C GLY A 93 -9.50 5.74 -0.41
N PRO A 94 -10.81 5.96 -0.60
CA PRO A 94 -11.74 4.94 -1.10
C PRO A 94 -11.25 4.31 -2.41
N GLY A 95 -11.34 2.98 -2.49
CA GLY A 95 -10.82 2.21 -3.63
C GLY A 95 -9.32 1.89 -3.54
N HIS A 96 -8.65 2.21 -2.43
CA HIS A 96 -7.26 1.82 -2.17
C HIS A 96 -7.22 0.84 -0.99
N LEU A 97 -6.91 -0.41 -1.26
CA LEU A 97 -6.69 -1.40 -0.21
C LEU A 97 -5.34 -1.12 0.46
N VAL A 98 -5.39 -0.87 1.76
CA VAL A 98 -4.19 -0.67 2.59
C VAL A 98 -4.01 -1.87 3.50
N MET A 99 -2.76 -2.34 3.62
CA MET A 99 -2.37 -3.45 4.48
C MET A 99 -1.22 -3.03 5.39
N TYR A 100 -1.42 -3.18 6.70
CA TYR A 100 -0.43 -2.89 7.73
C TYR A 100 -0.05 -4.17 8.48
N PRO A 101 0.99 -4.91 8.02
CA PRO A 101 1.55 -6.01 8.78
C PRO A 101 2.46 -5.49 9.90
N ILE A 102 2.06 -5.72 11.14
CA ILE A 102 2.86 -5.44 12.34
C ILE A 102 3.60 -6.73 12.70
N VAL A 103 4.90 -6.77 12.44
CA VAL A 103 5.71 -7.99 12.47
C VAL A 103 6.97 -7.80 13.31
N ALA A 104 7.17 -8.67 14.29
CA ALA A 104 8.40 -8.71 15.08
C ALA A 104 9.55 -9.33 14.27
N LEU A 105 10.19 -8.53 13.38
CA LEU A 105 11.22 -9.01 12.45
C LEU A 105 12.39 -9.67 13.17
N ARG A 106 12.81 -9.10 14.31
CA ARG A 106 13.95 -9.63 15.10
C ARG A 106 13.62 -11.02 15.67
N GLU A 107 12.43 -11.18 16.23
CA GLU A 107 11.96 -12.44 16.80
C GLU A 107 11.85 -13.53 15.73
N ASN A 108 11.34 -13.17 14.56
CA ASN A 108 11.16 -14.08 13.42
C ASN A 108 12.45 -14.29 12.60
N GLY A 109 13.57 -13.65 12.94
CA GLY A 109 14.81 -13.76 12.18
C GLY A 109 14.73 -13.21 10.75
N ILE A 110 13.82 -12.25 10.50
CA ILE A 110 13.54 -11.68 9.19
C ILE A 110 14.26 -10.34 9.03
N SER A 111 15.03 -10.19 7.94
CA SER A 111 15.61 -8.89 7.60
C SER A 111 14.57 -7.97 6.98
N LEU A 112 14.77 -6.65 7.12
CA LEU A 112 13.91 -5.64 6.47
C LEU A 112 13.81 -5.87 4.94
N ARG A 113 14.91 -6.26 4.30
CA ARG A 113 14.92 -6.56 2.86
C ARG A 113 14.00 -7.73 2.50
N VAL A 114 14.03 -8.80 3.28
CA VAL A 114 13.13 -9.96 3.10
C VAL A 114 11.68 -9.55 3.32
N HIS A 115 11.41 -8.74 4.34
CA HIS A 115 10.07 -8.22 4.61
C HIS A 115 9.52 -7.40 3.44
N ILE A 116 10.28 -6.41 2.93
CA ILE A 116 9.87 -5.60 1.77
C ILE A 116 9.61 -6.50 0.54
N ARG A 117 10.50 -7.47 0.27
CA ARG A 117 10.32 -8.41 -0.86
C ARG A 117 9.06 -9.27 -0.73
N ALA A 118 8.69 -9.62 0.50
CA ALA A 118 7.44 -10.35 0.76
C ALA A 118 6.20 -9.49 0.51
N LEU A 119 6.23 -8.21 0.91
CA LEU A 119 5.14 -7.25 0.62
C LEU A 119 4.97 -7.03 -0.89
N GLU A 120 6.06 -6.86 -1.62
CA GLU A 120 6.03 -6.78 -3.08
C GLU A 120 5.48 -8.07 -3.72
N ALA A 121 5.85 -9.23 -3.18
CA ALA A 121 5.34 -10.52 -3.67
C ALA A 121 3.83 -10.65 -3.44
N ALA A 122 3.33 -10.16 -2.30
CA ALA A 122 1.90 -10.15 -2.00
C ALA A 122 1.12 -9.25 -2.98
N LEU A 123 1.64 -8.05 -3.30
CA LEU A 123 1.06 -7.17 -4.31
C LEU A 123 1.00 -7.84 -5.69
N ILE A 124 2.09 -8.48 -6.11
CA ILE A 124 2.17 -9.18 -7.41
C ILE A 124 1.17 -10.34 -7.45
N ALA A 125 1.08 -11.13 -6.36
CA ALA A 125 0.14 -12.23 -6.28
C ALA A 125 -1.32 -11.75 -6.30
N ALA A 126 -1.62 -10.64 -5.62
CA ALA A 126 -2.93 -10.00 -5.67
C ALA A 126 -3.27 -9.56 -7.10
N CYS A 127 -2.37 -8.86 -7.80
CA CYS A 127 -2.57 -8.49 -9.21
C CYS A 127 -2.80 -9.71 -10.11
N ALA A 128 -2.02 -10.77 -9.92
CA ALA A 128 -2.15 -12.01 -10.70
C ALA A 128 -3.51 -12.69 -10.51
N ALA A 129 -4.12 -12.61 -9.32
CA ALA A 129 -5.46 -13.12 -9.05
C ALA A 129 -6.54 -12.42 -9.89
N PHE A 130 -6.27 -11.20 -10.37
CA PHE A 130 -7.13 -10.44 -11.29
C PHE A 130 -6.66 -10.51 -12.75
N GLY A 131 -5.72 -11.41 -13.07
CA GLY A 131 -5.19 -11.59 -14.43
C GLY A 131 -4.22 -10.50 -14.87
N ILE A 132 -3.67 -9.70 -13.94
CA ILE A 132 -2.76 -8.60 -14.22
C ILE A 132 -1.32 -9.05 -14.00
N ALA A 133 -0.49 -8.95 -15.04
CA ALA A 133 0.95 -9.23 -14.98
C ALA A 133 1.68 -8.01 -14.38
N ALA A 134 1.95 -8.07 -13.10
CA ALA A 134 2.66 -7.02 -12.39
C ALA A 134 4.04 -7.50 -11.92
N GLU A 135 4.97 -6.57 -11.76
CA GLU A 135 6.36 -6.86 -11.46
C GLU A 135 6.98 -5.89 -10.45
N ARG A 136 8.16 -6.27 -9.93
CA ARG A 136 9.03 -5.38 -9.16
C ARG A 136 9.85 -4.49 -10.10
N ARG A 137 10.25 -3.34 -9.57
CA ARG A 137 11.23 -2.47 -10.24
C ARG A 137 12.38 -2.19 -9.29
N ASP A 138 13.61 -2.41 -9.74
CA ASP A 138 14.79 -2.14 -8.93
C ASP A 138 14.92 -0.63 -8.65
N GLY A 139 15.23 -0.31 -7.38
CA GLY A 139 15.33 1.08 -6.93
C GLY A 139 14.00 1.81 -6.69
N ALA A 140 12.86 1.20 -7.04
CA ALA A 140 11.53 1.79 -6.89
C ALA A 140 10.55 0.81 -6.20
N PRO A 141 10.62 0.66 -4.86
CA PRO A 141 9.80 -0.29 -4.11
C PRO A 141 8.31 -0.14 -4.40
N GLY A 142 7.65 -1.29 -4.58
CA GLY A 142 6.24 -1.36 -4.91
C GLY A 142 5.95 -2.40 -6.00
N CYS A 143 4.82 -2.22 -6.69
CA CYS A 143 4.36 -3.11 -7.73
C CYS A 143 4.00 -2.30 -8.99
N TRP A 144 4.37 -2.80 -10.17
CA TRP A 144 4.30 -2.06 -11.42
C TRP A 144 3.70 -2.91 -12.54
N VAL A 145 2.92 -2.29 -13.40
CA VAL A 145 2.43 -2.86 -14.66
C VAL A 145 3.05 -2.04 -15.80
N GLY A 146 4.09 -2.57 -16.44
CA GLY A 146 4.93 -1.78 -17.33
C GLY A 146 5.48 -0.54 -16.60
N GLU A 147 5.24 0.66 -17.13
CA GLU A 147 5.71 1.92 -16.54
C GLU A 147 4.76 2.49 -15.46
N ARG A 148 3.60 1.87 -15.21
CA ARG A 148 2.56 2.37 -14.30
C ARG A 148 2.66 1.70 -12.94
N LYS A 149 2.56 2.48 -11.87
CA LYS A 149 2.60 1.99 -10.49
C LYS A 149 1.20 1.60 -10.03
N ILE A 150 1.01 0.33 -9.67
CA ILE A 150 -0.27 -0.20 -9.17
C ILE A 150 -0.31 -0.35 -7.65
N GLY A 151 0.86 -0.49 -7.03
CA GLY A 151 0.95 -0.64 -5.58
C GLY A 151 2.21 -0.03 -5.01
N ALA A 152 2.12 0.48 -3.80
CA ALA A 152 3.20 1.14 -3.07
C ALA A 152 3.60 0.34 -1.83
N VAL A 153 4.88 0.42 -1.45
CA VAL A 153 5.40 -0.14 -0.20
C VAL A 153 6.13 0.96 0.56
N GLY A 154 5.74 1.14 1.82
CA GLY A 154 6.40 2.08 2.72
C GLY A 154 6.34 1.55 4.16
N VAL A 155 7.48 1.12 4.70
CA VAL A 155 7.57 0.52 6.03
C VAL A 155 8.46 1.32 6.96
N ARG A 156 8.27 1.10 8.25
CA ARG A 156 9.14 1.55 9.33
C ARG A 156 9.50 0.36 10.20
N VAL A 157 10.74 0.31 10.68
CA VAL A 157 11.14 -0.62 11.74
C VAL A 157 11.51 0.17 12.99
N GLU A 158 10.88 -0.18 14.09
CA GLU A 158 11.12 0.41 15.39
C GLU A 158 11.20 -0.70 16.44
N ARG A 159 12.22 -0.69 17.28
CA ARG A 159 12.48 -1.71 18.34
C ARG A 159 12.45 -3.16 17.83
N GLY A 160 12.78 -3.38 16.53
CA GLY A 160 12.79 -4.72 15.91
C GLY A 160 11.44 -5.16 15.34
N VAL A 161 10.41 -4.31 15.37
CA VAL A 161 9.08 -4.54 14.81
C VAL A 161 8.89 -3.69 13.56
N ALA A 162 8.45 -4.30 12.46
CA ALA A 162 8.01 -3.59 11.25
C ALA A 162 6.55 -3.18 11.41
N TRP A 163 6.21 -2.02 10.88
CA TRP A 163 4.86 -1.46 10.84
C TRP A 163 4.68 -0.51 9.65
N HIS A 164 3.51 0.09 9.44
CA HIS A 164 3.04 0.52 8.14
C HIS A 164 3.02 -0.68 7.17
N GLY A 165 3.22 -0.50 5.87
CA GLY A 165 3.18 -1.67 4.99
C GLY A 165 3.03 -1.32 3.52
N LEU A 166 1.89 -1.65 2.94
CA LEU A 166 1.63 -1.51 1.51
C LEU A 166 0.24 -0.96 1.22
N ALA A 167 0.08 -0.44 0.00
CA ALA A 167 -1.21 -0.06 -0.56
C ALA A 167 -1.32 -0.59 -1.99
N LEU A 168 -2.51 -1.08 -2.36
CA LEU A 168 -2.89 -1.51 -3.71
C LEU A 168 -4.01 -0.61 -4.22
N ASN A 169 -3.83 -0.03 -5.38
CA ASN A 169 -4.86 0.73 -6.07
C ASN A 169 -5.85 -0.26 -6.71
N VAL A 170 -7.09 -0.26 -6.26
CA VAL A 170 -8.13 -1.20 -6.72
C VAL A 170 -9.19 -0.50 -7.56
N GLY A 171 -9.69 0.64 -7.10
CA GLY A 171 -10.74 1.43 -7.74
C GLY A 171 -10.28 2.21 -8.97
N ARG A 172 -11.25 2.89 -9.63
CA ARG A 172 -11.00 3.68 -10.86
C ARG A 172 -10.55 5.11 -10.59
N ASP A 173 -10.86 5.66 -9.43
CA ASP A 173 -10.54 7.05 -9.11
C ASP A 173 -9.10 7.19 -8.62
N LEU A 174 -8.24 7.64 -9.50
CA LEU A 174 -6.84 7.97 -9.23
C LEU A 174 -6.55 9.47 -9.36
N ALA A 175 -7.56 10.30 -9.59
CA ALA A 175 -7.40 11.75 -9.73
C ALA A 175 -6.64 12.41 -8.56
N PRO A 176 -6.75 11.96 -7.30
CA PRO A 176 -5.94 12.52 -6.23
C PRO A 176 -4.43 12.35 -6.40
N PHE A 177 -3.95 11.38 -7.19
CA PHE A 177 -2.52 11.26 -7.50
C PHE A 177 -1.99 12.38 -8.39
N ASP A 178 -2.86 13.06 -9.16
CA ASP A 178 -2.49 14.22 -9.97
C ASP A 178 -2.19 15.46 -9.11
N LEU A 179 -2.52 15.40 -7.83
CA LEU A 179 -2.26 16.48 -6.86
C LEU A 179 -0.90 16.36 -6.16
N ILE A 180 -0.11 15.33 -6.50
CA ILE A 180 1.19 15.08 -5.89
C ILE A 180 2.23 14.66 -6.93
N ASN A 181 3.51 14.79 -6.60
CA ASN A 181 4.61 14.15 -7.32
C ASN A 181 5.02 12.86 -6.56
N PRO A 182 4.42 11.70 -6.88
CA PRO A 182 4.72 10.48 -6.14
C PRO A 182 6.17 10.05 -6.38
N CYS A 183 6.84 9.63 -5.31
CA CYS A 183 8.23 9.14 -5.35
C CYS A 183 9.30 10.18 -5.75
N GLY A 184 9.01 11.48 -5.70
CA GLY A 184 9.97 12.51 -6.11
C GLY A 184 10.32 12.50 -7.61
N HIS A 185 9.64 11.69 -8.39
CA HIS A 185 9.83 11.62 -9.84
C HIS A 185 8.60 12.18 -10.56
N ALA A 186 8.76 13.31 -11.23
CA ALA A 186 7.76 13.82 -12.15
C ALA A 186 7.50 12.76 -13.24
N GLY A 187 6.23 12.41 -13.47
CA GLY A 187 5.84 11.52 -14.55
C GLY A 187 5.58 10.05 -14.18
N VAL A 188 5.63 9.68 -12.89
CA VAL A 188 5.14 8.35 -12.47
C VAL A 188 3.62 8.31 -12.63
N VAL A 189 3.17 7.51 -13.58
CA VAL A 189 1.74 7.26 -13.82
C VAL A 189 1.25 6.20 -12.84
N SER A 190 0.16 6.48 -12.13
CA SER A 190 -0.54 5.50 -11.31
C SER A 190 -1.55 4.72 -12.13
N THR A 191 -1.75 3.45 -11.79
CA THR A 191 -2.82 2.60 -12.32
C THR A 191 -3.49 1.83 -11.21
N SER A 192 -4.54 1.07 -11.53
CA SER A 192 -5.30 0.27 -10.57
C SER A 192 -5.76 -1.05 -11.19
N ILE A 193 -6.23 -1.97 -10.35
CA ILE A 193 -6.83 -3.23 -10.78
C ILE A 193 -7.95 -2.97 -11.80
N ALA A 194 -8.87 -2.05 -11.49
CA ALA A 194 -10.00 -1.75 -12.34
C ALA A 194 -9.58 -1.17 -13.70
N LEU A 195 -8.61 -0.25 -13.72
CA LEU A 195 -8.13 0.36 -14.97
C LEU A 195 -7.39 -0.66 -15.86
N GLU A 196 -6.56 -1.52 -15.27
CA GLU A 196 -5.85 -2.56 -16.05
C GLU A 196 -6.83 -3.58 -16.64
N GLN A 197 -7.90 -3.93 -15.91
CA GLN A 197 -8.96 -4.79 -16.44
C GLN A 197 -9.76 -4.11 -17.57
N ASP A 198 -10.07 -2.82 -17.44
CA ASP A 198 -10.75 -2.04 -18.49
C ASP A 198 -9.89 -1.98 -19.77
N TRP A 199 -8.59 -1.75 -19.67
CA TRP A 199 -7.69 -1.76 -20.83
C TRP A 199 -7.57 -3.13 -21.46
N ALA A 200 -7.48 -4.20 -20.66
CA ALA A 200 -7.44 -5.57 -21.15
C ALA A 200 -8.73 -5.94 -21.90
N ALA A 201 -9.91 -5.57 -21.38
CA ALA A 201 -11.21 -5.78 -22.02
C ALA A 201 -11.32 -4.99 -23.34
N THR A 202 -10.85 -3.74 -23.35
CA THR A 202 -10.82 -2.90 -24.57
C THR A 202 -9.93 -3.53 -25.65
N ALA A 203 -8.75 -4.04 -25.26
CA ALA A 203 -7.83 -4.69 -26.20
C ALA A 203 -8.41 -5.97 -26.82
N ARG A 204 -9.32 -6.67 -26.11
CA ARG A 204 -10.06 -7.83 -26.63
C ARG A 204 -11.31 -7.49 -27.42
N GLY A 205 -11.70 -6.21 -27.53
CA GLY A 205 -12.91 -5.76 -28.20
C GLY A 205 -14.20 -5.96 -27.40
N GLU A 206 -14.11 -6.19 -26.10
CA GLU A 206 -15.22 -6.47 -25.17
C GLU A 206 -15.75 -5.18 -24.51
N ARG A 207 -15.94 -4.10 -25.28
CA ARG A 207 -16.20 -2.75 -24.73
C ARG A 207 -17.48 -2.61 -23.90
N ASP A 208 -18.46 -3.49 -24.10
CA ASP A 208 -19.80 -3.36 -23.51
C ASP A 208 -20.00 -4.17 -22.23
N ALA A 209 -18.98 -4.93 -21.77
CA ALA A 209 -19.10 -5.84 -20.64
C ALA A 209 -18.73 -5.22 -19.27
N ILE A 210 -18.18 -4.01 -19.24
CA ILE A 210 -17.73 -3.39 -17.99
C ILE A 210 -18.87 -2.60 -17.35
N GLY A 211 -19.88 -3.33 -16.91
CA GLY A 211 -20.86 -2.86 -15.93
C GLY A 211 -20.19 -2.57 -14.59
N ALA A 212 -20.52 -1.45 -14.02
CA ALA A 212 -19.93 -0.72 -12.90
C ALA A 212 -19.87 -1.44 -11.54
N THR A 213 -19.31 -2.61 -11.43
CA THR A 213 -18.99 -3.19 -10.10
C THR A 213 -17.50 -2.98 -9.81
N ALA A 214 -17.22 -2.11 -8.85
CA ALA A 214 -15.87 -2.02 -8.29
C ALA A 214 -15.44 -3.41 -7.77
N PRO A 215 -14.17 -3.83 -7.97
CA PRO A 215 -13.65 -5.06 -7.36
C PRO A 215 -13.89 -5.04 -5.85
N ASP A 216 -14.32 -6.18 -5.32
CA ASP A 216 -14.53 -6.34 -3.89
C ASP A 216 -13.17 -6.35 -3.15
N LEU A 217 -12.92 -5.33 -2.35
CA LEU A 217 -11.69 -5.17 -1.58
C LEU A 217 -11.44 -6.31 -0.57
N GLN A 218 -12.49 -7.06 -0.21
CA GLN A 218 -12.35 -8.20 0.70
C GLN A 218 -11.78 -9.45 0.00
N ARG A 219 -11.70 -9.46 -1.33
CA ARG A 219 -11.21 -10.61 -2.13
C ARG A 219 -9.73 -10.49 -2.51
N VAL A 220 -9.05 -9.40 -2.13
CA VAL A 220 -7.62 -9.14 -2.42
C VAL A 220 -6.70 -9.66 -1.33
#